data_adae88f03be5d08d50f5ac028f8ce1e9
#
_entry.id   adae88f03be5d08d50f5ac028f8ce1e9
#
_cell.length_a   1.000
_cell.length_b   1.000
_cell.length_c   1.000
_cell.angle_alpha   90.00
_cell.angle_beta   90.00
_cell.angle_gamma   90.00
#
_symmetry.space_group_name_H-M   'P 1'
#
loop_
_entity.id
_entity.type
_entity.pdbx_description
1 polymer ?
#
loop_
_entity_poly.entity_id
_entity_poly.type
_entity_poly.pdbx_seq_one_letter_code
_entity_poly.pdbx_strand_id
1 'polypeptide(L)'
;MRHSVLPLLALCACAPLSALAVEAQPWPPKLTFGNEITLSATGNFAWDHADFSGTPQLGSENGMRRREFGATMKQDGVWDAMVYFDFESKSWLDVFVRFESEAFFGRDLGKLRVGYMKVPVGLEGVTSSRAGTFMELAAPIQAIYQGRRTGVEWTLEQDRALFQLGGYGGTDLQGDNPGQTYAARAAWTPRKAEGDVLHLGIAASRENPQGWTDGRGVQFDPDARLRARPGAGLTDVRLVDSGSLAPVGHIRRTGLEGIWIQGPVSLQAELLRADIARDDGLADYRADGGYLAASWLLTGESRPYSAGNVANPKPANGYGAVELAARYSTLDLDDGPVSGGRQHDWTFGANWYLTPYVKLQANYVRLNATRDGVTTRPDAVEVRAQVHF
;
A
#
# COMPACT_ATOMS: atom_id res chain seq x y z
N MET A 1 18.20 -9.02 -38.94
CA MET A 1 17.70 -10.37 -38.56
C MET A 1 17.14 -10.24 -37.14
N ARG A 2 15.82 -10.21 -37.03
CA ARG A 2 15.14 -10.06 -35.74
C ARG A 2 14.90 -11.46 -35.19
N HIS A 3 15.52 -11.79 -34.08
CA HIS A 3 15.22 -13.02 -33.34
C HIS A 3 14.09 -12.72 -32.33
N SER A 4 12.88 -13.13 -32.69
CA SER A 4 11.76 -13.22 -31.76
C SER A 4 11.98 -14.41 -30.83
N VAL A 5 12.26 -14.15 -29.57
CA VAL A 5 12.28 -15.19 -28.52
C VAL A 5 10.89 -15.21 -27.88
N LEU A 6 10.09 -16.23 -28.26
CA LEU A 6 8.88 -16.58 -27.52
C LEU A 6 9.30 -17.10 -26.13
N PRO A 7 8.71 -16.62 -25.03
CA PRO A 7 8.87 -17.29 -23.75
C PRO A 7 8.05 -18.57 -23.76
N LEU A 8 8.74 -19.69 -23.60
CA LEU A 8 8.17 -21.01 -23.36
C LEU A 8 7.43 -20.99 -22.01
N LEU A 9 6.12 -21.02 -22.04
CA LEU A 9 5.31 -21.41 -20.88
C LEU A 9 5.59 -22.90 -20.62
N ALA A 10 6.41 -23.19 -19.62
CA ALA A 10 6.61 -24.54 -19.15
C ALA A 10 5.33 -25.02 -18.45
N LEU A 11 4.50 -25.75 -19.18
CA LEU A 11 3.48 -26.63 -18.61
C LEU A 11 4.21 -27.71 -17.81
N CYS A 12 4.20 -27.62 -16.48
CA CYS A 12 4.52 -28.76 -15.62
C CYS A 12 3.45 -29.83 -15.81
N ALA A 13 3.75 -30.83 -16.66
CA ALA A 13 2.96 -32.04 -16.77
C ALA A 13 3.07 -32.80 -15.43
N CYS A 14 1.96 -32.86 -14.69
CA CYS A 14 1.80 -33.72 -13.52
C CYS A 14 1.77 -35.17 -13.96
N ALA A 15 2.88 -35.90 -13.78
CA ALA A 15 2.85 -37.36 -13.72
C ALA A 15 2.15 -37.77 -12.40
N PRO A 16 1.30 -38.81 -12.38
CA PRO A 16 0.68 -39.26 -11.14
C PRO A 16 1.74 -39.97 -10.29
N LEU A 17 2.25 -39.26 -9.28
CA LEU A 17 2.92 -39.90 -8.18
C LEU A 17 1.87 -40.55 -7.30
N SER A 18 1.91 -41.89 -7.25
CA SER A 18 1.12 -42.73 -6.37
C SER A 18 1.11 -42.20 -4.94
N ALA A 19 -0.10 -41.92 -4.44
CA ALA A 19 -0.38 -41.32 -3.17
C ALA A 19 0.12 -42.14 -1.99
N LEU A 20 1.22 -41.74 -1.43
CA LEU A 20 1.35 -41.76 0.02
C LEU A 20 0.45 -40.63 0.51
N ALA A 21 -0.57 -40.95 1.31
CA ALA A 21 -1.40 -39.95 1.97
C ALA A 21 -0.56 -39.22 3.01
N VAL A 22 0.20 -38.22 2.54
CA VAL A 22 0.76 -37.19 3.41
C VAL A 22 -0.44 -36.32 3.74
N GLU A 23 -0.87 -36.31 5.02
CA GLU A 23 -1.80 -35.30 5.50
C GLU A 23 -1.31 -33.94 5.00
N ALA A 24 -2.13 -33.28 4.19
CA ALA A 24 -1.78 -32.00 3.61
C ALA A 24 -1.55 -31.01 4.75
N GLN A 25 -0.28 -30.68 5.00
CA GLN A 25 0.07 -29.66 5.99
C GLN A 25 -0.64 -28.36 5.59
N PRO A 26 -1.27 -27.66 6.55
CA PRO A 26 -1.96 -26.42 6.25
C PRO A 26 -0.97 -25.42 5.64
N TRP A 27 -1.39 -24.75 4.58
CA TRP A 27 -0.59 -23.70 3.94
C TRP A 27 -1.06 -22.31 4.42
N PRO A 28 -0.17 -21.38 4.74
CA PRO A 28 1.29 -21.51 4.88
C PRO A 28 1.69 -22.41 6.07
N PRO A 29 2.90 -23.02 6.02
CA PRO A 29 3.35 -23.89 7.10
C PRO A 29 3.39 -23.15 8.42
N LYS A 30 2.94 -23.83 9.48
CA LYS A 30 2.87 -23.30 10.84
C LYS A 30 3.62 -24.23 11.78
N LEU A 31 4.39 -23.62 12.69
CA LEU A 31 5.02 -24.32 13.80
C LEU A 31 4.36 -23.84 15.09
N THR A 32 3.93 -24.78 15.91
CA THR A 32 3.33 -24.45 17.22
C THR A 32 4.31 -24.86 18.33
N PHE A 33 4.60 -23.93 19.21
CA PHE A 33 5.45 -24.13 20.39
C PHE A 33 4.60 -24.20 21.65
N GLY A 34 4.64 -25.31 22.36
CA GLY A 34 3.68 -25.57 23.41
C GLY A 34 2.26 -25.62 22.83
N ASN A 35 1.29 -25.15 23.57
CA ASN A 35 -0.11 -25.11 23.13
C ASN A 35 -0.59 -23.72 22.67
N GLU A 36 0.28 -22.72 22.60
CA GLU A 36 -0.15 -21.32 22.54
C GLU A 36 0.56 -20.48 21.48
N ILE A 37 1.86 -20.70 21.23
CA ILE A 37 2.62 -19.84 20.33
C ILE A 37 2.69 -20.44 18.94
N THR A 38 2.26 -19.69 17.94
CA THR A 38 2.29 -20.08 16.52
C THR A 38 3.28 -19.21 15.76
N LEU A 39 4.23 -19.83 15.08
CA LEU A 39 5.10 -19.21 14.08
C LEU A 39 4.61 -19.59 12.68
N SER A 40 4.45 -18.60 11.81
CA SER A 40 4.03 -18.81 10.42
C SER A 40 4.94 -18.05 9.47
N ALA A 41 5.27 -18.64 8.33
CA ALA A 41 5.87 -17.91 7.23
C ALA A 41 4.85 -16.96 6.59
N THR A 42 5.32 -15.87 6.04
CA THR A 42 4.52 -14.92 5.26
C THR A 42 5.30 -14.45 4.05
N GLY A 43 4.65 -14.28 2.92
CA GLY A 43 5.30 -13.89 1.68
C GLY A 43 4.37 -13.20 0.70
N ASN A 44 4.97 -12.42 -0.23
CA ASN A 44 4.28 -11.80 -1.35
C ASN A 44 5.25 -11.64 -2.52
N PHE A 45 5.04 -12.40 -3.57
CA PHE A 45 5.86 -12.43 -4.78
C PHE A 45 5.00 -12.00 -5.94
N ALA A 46 5.40 -10.94 -6.62
CA ALA A 46 4.68 -10.40 -7.77
C ALA A 46 5.63 -10.16 -8.93
N TRP A 47 5.32 -10.74 -10.07
CA TRP A 47 5.95 -10.45 -11.35
C TRP A 47 5.00 -9.61 -12.19
N ASP A 48 5.53 -8.51 -12.74
CA ASP A 48 4.79 -7.56 -13.54
C ASP A 48 5.37 -7.46 -14.95
N HIS A 49 4.47 -7.17 -15.89
CA HIS A 49 4.80 -6.66 -17.20
C HIS A 49 3.93 -5.43 -17.47
N ALA A 50 4.54 -4.38 -18.01
CA ALA A 50 3.86 -3.16 -18.43
C ALA A 50 4.34 -2.76 -19.82
N ASP A 51 3.41 -2.39 -20.68
CA ASP A 51 3.68 -1.86 -22.01
C ASP A 51 3.06 -0.47 -22.13
N PHE A 52 3.90 0.53 -22.36
CA PHE A 52 3.49 1.93 -22.47
C PHE A 52 3.46 2.38 -23.92
N SER A 53 2.49 3.23 -24.23
CA SER A 53 2.35 3.92 -25.50
C SER A 53 2.11 5.42 -25.29
N GLY A 54 2.20 6.22 -26.38
CA GLY A 54 1.88 7.65 -26.34
C GLY A 54 2.99 8.57 -25.84
N THR A 55 4.16 8.05 -25.44
CA THR A 55 5.34 8.85 -25.10
C THR A 55 6.63 8.07 -25.31
N PRO A 56 7.70 8.71 -25.85
CA PRO A 56 8.99 8.05 -26.05
C PRO A 56 9.79 7.86 -24.74
N GLN A 57 9.34 8.47 -23.63
CA GLN A 57 10.02 8.37 -22.32
C GLN A 57 9.74 7.05 -21.61
N LEU A 58 8.71 6.34 -22.03
CA LEU A 58 8.23 5.10 -21.43
C LEU A 58 8.21 4.01 -22.49
N GLY A 59 8.65 2.82 -22.12
CA GLY A 59 8.69 1.66 -22.99
C GLY A 59 8.08 0.44 -22.33
N SER A 60 8.37 -0.74 -22.89
CA SER A 60 7.96 -2.00 -22.27
C SER A 60 8.92 -2.35 -21.13
N GLU A 61 8.36 -2.65 -19.97
CA GLU A 61 9.07 -3.01 -18.74
C GLU A 61 8.55 -4.35 -18.22
N ASN A 62 9.41 -5.16 -17.66
CA ASN A 62 9.00 -6.39 -16.98
C ASN A 62 9.99 -6.76 -15.88
N GLY A 63 9.52 -7.42 -14.84
CA GLY A 63 10.36 -7.86 -13.74
C GLY A 63 9.59 -8.22 -12.48
N MET A 64 10.34 -8.63 -11.47
CA MET A 64 9.78 -8.81 -10.14
C MET A 64 9.47 -7.45 -9.55
N ARG A 65 8.20 -7.22 -9.23
CA ARG A 65 7.77 -6.00 -8.53
C ARG A 65 7.88 -6.16 -7.02
N ARG A 66 7.74 -7.39 -6.54
CA ARG A 66 7.84 -7.72 -5.11
C ARG A 66 8.51 -9.06 -4.92
N ARG A 67 9.44 -9.11 -3.98
CA ARG A 67 10.08 -10.32 -3.46
C ARG A 67 10.08 -10.25 -1.94
N GLU A 68 8.89 -10.17 -1.37
CA GLU A 68 8.68 -9.95 0.04
C GLU A 68 8.57 -11.29 0.77
N PHE A 69 9.33 -11.45 1.85
CA PHE A 69 9.29 -12.64 2.69
C PHE A 69 9.56 -12.28 4.14
N GLY A 70 8.98 -13.05 5.06
CA GLY A 70 9.14 -12.85 6.47
C GLY A 70 8.42 -13.89 7.31
N ALA A 71 8.24 -13.58 8.58
CA ALA A 71 7.58 -14.43 9.54
C ALA A 71 6.63 -13.63 10.45
N THR A 72 5.58 -14.29 10.89
CA THR A 72 4.71 -13.82 11.96
C THR A 72 4.76 -14.81 13.12
N MET A 73 4.83 -14.30 14.34
CA MET A 73 4.71 -15.10 15.54
C MET A 73 3.59 -14.51 16.39
N LYS A 74 2.75 -15.35 16.98
CA LYS A 74 1.64 -14.90 17.81
C LYS A 74 1.30 -15.87 18.92
N GLN A 75 0.80 -15.30 20.02
CA GLN A 75 0.01 -15.97 21.04
C GLN A 75 -1.38 -15.34 20.98
N ASP A 76 -2.36 -16.13 20.55
CA ASP A 76 -3.73 -15.61 20.29
C ASP A 76 -4.30 -14.92 21.53
N GLY A 77 -4.86 -13.71 21.35
CA GLY A 77 -5.42 -12.87 22.40
C GLY A 77 -4.39 -12.18 23.31
N VAL A 78 -3.08 -12.35 23.10
CA VAL A 78 -2.06 -11.76 23.96
C VAL A 78 -1.15 -10.83 23.18
N TRP A 79 -0.46 -11.35 22.15
CA TRP A 79 0.46 -10.57 21.31
C TRP A 79 0.68 -11.20 19.95
N ASP A 80 1.10 -10.39 19.02
CA ASP A 80 1.68 -10.83 17.74
C ASP A 80 2.90 -10.01 17.35
N ALA A 81 3.77 -10.61 16.59
CA ALA A 81 4.97 -9.99 16.05
C ALA A 81 5.11 -10.30 14.55
N MET A 82 5.71 -9.39 13.82
CA MET A 82 6.01 -9.54 12.40
C MET A 82 7.43 -9.07 12.12
N VAL A 83 8.13 -9.80 11.27
CA VAL A 83 9.38 -9.38 10.63
C VAL A 83 9.22 -9.63 9.14
N TYR A 84 9.32 -8.57 8.32
CA TYR A 84 9.00 -8.64 6.90
C TYR A 84 9.98 -7.79 6.09
N PHE A 85 10.57 -8.36 5.04
CA PHE A 85 11.59 -7.71 4.23
C PHE A 85 11.28 -7.89 2.73
N ASP A 86 11.49 -6.86 1.93
CA ASP A 86 11.40 -6.91 0.47
C ASP A 86 12.80 -6.97 -0.14
N PHE A 87 13.13 -8.13 -0.71
CA PHE A 87 14.42 -8.38 -1.38
C PHE A 87 14.53 -7.67 -2.73
N GLU A 88 13.44 -7.19 -3.31
CA GLU A 88 13.48 -6.39 -4.55
C GLU A 88 13.93 -4.96 -4.26
N SER A 89 13.24 -4.29 -3.37
CA SER A 89 13.59 -2.93 -2.94
C SER A 89 14.73 -2.89 -1.92
N LYS A 90 15.16 -4.06 -1.39
CA LYS A 90 16.15 -4.22 -0.31
C LYS A 90 15.77 -3.42 0.94
N SER A 91 14.49 -3.45 1.28
CA SER A 91 13.91 -2.62 2.32
C SER A 91 13.18 -3.44 3.37
N TRP A 92 13.34 -3.07 4.64
CA TRP A 92 12.45 -3.55 5.68
C TRP A 92 11.04 -3.04 5.42
N LEU A 93 10.07 -3.90 5.64
CA LEU A 93 8.66 -3.54 5.61
C LEU A 93 8.13 -3.44 7.04
N ASP A 94 7.22 -4.32 7.46
CA ASP A 94 6.69 -4.28 8.81
C ASP A 94 7.58 -5.09 9.76
N VAL A 95 8.13 -4.46 10.81
CA VAL A 95 8.93 -5.09 11.87
C VAL A 95 8.44 -4.57 13.20
N PHE A 96 7.55 -5.30 13.86
CA PHE A 96 6.91 -4.84 15.08
C PHE A 96 6.49 -5.99 16.01
N VAL A 97 6.20 -5.62 17.25
CA VAL A 97 5.41 -6.42 18.20
C VAL A 97 4.16 -5.64 18.55
N ARG A 98 3.02 -6.34 18.63
CA ARG A 98 1.72 -5.77 18.99
C ARG A 98 1.12 -6.55 20.18
N PHE A 99 0.65 -5.83 21.19
CA PHE A 99 0.08 -6.38 22.41
C PHE A 99 -1.42 -6.08 22.46
N GLU A 100 -2.20 -7.06 22.95
CA GLU A 100 -3.62 -6.90 23.19
C GLU A 100 -3.87 -6.55 24.67
N SER A 101 -4.48 -5.39 24.91
CA SER A 101 -4.64 -4.87 26.29
C SER A 101 -5.49 -5.77 27.19
N GLU A 102 -6.42 -6.53 26.62
CA GLU A 102 -7.32 -7.41 27.37
C GLU A 102 -6.54 -8.48 28.15
N ALA A 103 -5.46 -9.02 27.57
CA ALA A 103 -4.61 -10.00 28.24
C ALA A 103 -3.93 -9.48 29.51
N PHE A 104 -3.68 -8.16 29.59
CA PHE A 104 -2.93 -7.54 30.70
C PHE A 104 -3.85 -6.85 31.71
N PHE A 105 -4.99 -6.32 31.26
CA PHE A 105 -5.86 -5.47 32.05
C PHE A 105 -7.26 -6.08 32.29
N GLY A 106 -7.55 -7.25 31.68
CA GLY A 106 -8.86 -7.90 31.77
C GLY A 106 -10.00 -7.13 31.09
N ARG A 107 -9.67 -6.16 30.22
CA ARG A 107 -10.62 -5.38 29.43
C ARG A 107 -9.97 -4.89 28.14
N ASP A 108 -10.75 -4.78 27.08
CA ASP A 108 -10.28 -4.25 25.82
C ASP A 108 -10.14 -2.71 25.88
N LEU A 109 -8.89 -2.26 25.93
CA LEU A 109 -8.46 -0.87 25.82
C LEU A 109 -7.74 -0.63 24.49
N GLY A 110 -7.86 -1.56 23.53
CA GLY A 110 -7.17 -1.54 22.25
C GLY A 110 -5.86 -2.30 22.26
N LYS A 111 -5.12 -2.12 21.19
CA LYS A 111 -3.85 -2.80 20.91
C LYS A 111 -2.71 -1.78 20.86
N LEU A 112 -1.58 -2.12 21.46
CA LEU A 112 -0.36 -1.31 21.42
C LEU A 112 0.66 -1.98 20.50
N ARG A 113 1.11 -1.30 19.47
CA ARG A 113 2.11 -1.76 18.50
C ARG A 113 3.39 -0.96 18.64
N VAL A 114 4.54 -1.62 18.70
CA VAL A 114 5.88 -1.01 18.85
C VAL A 114 6.78 -1.56 17.77
N GLY A 115 7.47 -0.72 17.04
CA GLY A 115 8.43 -1.10 16.00
C GLY A 115 8.31 -0.24 14.75
N TYR A 116 8.66 -0.81 13.59
CA TYR A 116 8.61 -0.17 12.28
C TYR A 116 7.32 -0.56 11.55
N MET A 117 6.50 0.42 11.24
CA MET A 117 5.15 0.19 10.74
C MET A 117 4.63 1.36 9.90
N LYS A 118 3.56 1.12 9.16
CA LYS A 118 2.86 2.14 8.36
C LYS A 118 2.24 3.20 9.26
N VAL A 119 2.44 4.49 8.90
CA VAL A 119 1.78 5.62 9.55
C VAL A 119 0.31 5.67 9.13
N PRO A 120 -0.67 5.83 10.04
CA PRO A 120 -2.09 5.68 9.75
C PRO A 120 -2.71 6.92 9.05
N VAL A 121 -2.16 7.32 7.90
CA VAL A 121 -2.69 8.37 7.02
C VAL A 121 -2.67 7.87 5.58
N GLY A 122 -3.82 7.87 4.91
CA GLY A 122 -3.98 7.31 3.56
C GLY A 122 -4.38 5.83 3.58
N LEU A 123 -5.68 5.57 3.47
CA LEU A 123 -6.31 4.24 3.54
C LEU A 123 -5.69 3.23 2.56
N GLU A 124 -5.52 3.60 1.27
CA GLU A 124 -4.91 2.70 0.30
C GLU A 124 -3.43 2.43 0.64
N GLY A 125 -2.73 3.44 1.17
CA GLY A 125 -1.33 3.33 1.62
C GLY A 125 -1.16 2.36 2.80
N VAL A 126 -2.05 2.40 3.80
CA VAL A 126 -2.01 1.48 4.95
C VAL A 126 -2.56 0.09 4.63
N THR A 127 -3.37 -0.04 3.59
CA THR A 127 -3.83 -1.35 3.11
C THR A 127 -2.65 -2.22 2.66
N SER A 128 -2.77 -3.53 2.87
CA SER A 128 -1.73 -4.47 2.44
C SER A 128 -1.61 -4.50 0.92
N SER A 129 -0.39 -4.47 0.40
CA SER A 129 -0.09 -4.63 -1.03
C SER A 129 -0.61 -5.95 -1.63
N ARG A 130 -0.86 -6.95 -0.80
CA ARG A 130 -1.50 -8.22 -1.21
C ARG A 130 -2.96 -8.01 -1.59
N ALA A 131 -3.64 -7.06 -0.92
CA ALA A 131 -5.07 -6.79 -1.03
C ALA A 131 -5.42 -5.69 -2.03
N GLY A 132 -4.45 -5.11 -2.71
CA GLY A 132 -4.68 -4.05 -3.70
C GLY A 132 -5.63 -4.49 -4.81
N THR A 133 -6.66 -3.68 -5.06
CA THR A 133 -7.58 -3.85 -6.20
C THR A 133 -6.87 -3.57 -7.51
N PHE A 134 -6.00 -2.56 -7.52
CA PHE A 134 -5.16 -2.18 -8.65
C PHE A 134 -3.71 -2.60 -8.39
N MET A 135 -2.93 -2.73 -9.45
CA MET A 135 -1.53 -3.16 -9.36
C MET A 135 -0.67 -2.14 -8.59
N GLU A 136 -0.96 -0.84 -8.76
CA GLU A 136 -0.26 0.22 -8.06
C GLU A 136 -1.22 1.18 -7.35
N LEU A 137 -0.70 1.86 -6.33
CA LEU A 137 -1.41 2.87 -5.56
C LEU A 137 -1.84 4.03 -6.46
N ALA A 138 -2.95 4.70 -6.12
CA ALA A 138 -3.36 5.94 -6.76
C ALA A 138 -2.27 7.01 -6.67
N ALA A 139 -2.17 7.88 -7.67
CA ALA A 139 -1.15 8.93 -7.72
C ALA A 139 -1.05 9.79 -6.45
N PRO A 140 -2.16 10.26 -5.83
CA PRO A 140 -2.10 11.03 -4.59
C PRO A 140 -1.54 10.23 -3.41
N ILE A 141 -1.81 8.93 -3.35
CA ILE A 141 -1.24 8.07 -2.31
C ILE A 141 0.26 7.90 -2.53
N GLN A 142 0.71 7.68 -3.77
CA GLN A 142 2.15 7.58 -4.07
C GLN A 142 2.92 8.84 -3.68
N ALA A 143 2.32 10.02 -3.84
CA ALA A 143 2.98 11.30 -3.60
C ALA A 143 2.89 11.75 -2.13
N ILE A 144 1.75 11.57 -1.47
CA ILE A 144 1.44 12.22 -0.19
C ILE A 144 1.58 11.25 1.00
N TYR A 145 1.34 9.96 0.81
CA TYR A 145 1.45 8.97 1.88
C TYR A 145 2.89 8.90 2.43
N GLN A 146 3.03 8.98 3.75
CA GLN A 146 4.35 9.03 4.41
C GLN A 146 5.10 7.70 4.37
N GLY A 147 4.41 6.57 4.29
CA GLY A 147 5.04 5.26 4.35
C GLY A 147 5.14 4.73 5.78
N ARG A 148 6.28 4.11 6.10
CA ARG A 148 6.55 3.49 7.39
C ARG A 148 7.49 4.34 8.23
N ARG A 149 7.30 4.27 9.56
CA ARG A 149 8.16 4.90 10.56
C ARG A 149 8.36 3.97 11.77
N THR A 150 9.46 4.15 12.47
CA THR A 150 9.73 3.48 13.75
C THR A 150 9.03 4.24 14.88
N GLY A 151 8.27 3.54 15.72
CA GLY A 151 7.55 4.21 16.79
C GLY A 151 6.60 3.33 17.57
N VAL A 152 5.61 3.97 18.18
CA VAL A 152 4.55 3.35 18.97
C VAL A 152 3.20 3.80 18.43
N GLU A 153 2.29 2.86 18.24
CA GLU A 153 0.92 3.10 17.79
C GLU A 153 -0.08 2.38 18.69
N TRP A 154 -1.09 3.10 19.11
CA TRP A 154 -2.25 2.56 19.78
C TRP A 154 -3.42 2.50 18.81
N THR A 155 -4.14 1.36 18.79
CA THR A 155 -5.34 1.14 17.97
C THR A 155 -6.46 0.61 18.85
N LEU A 156 -7.60 1.30 18.84
CA LEU A 156 -8.85 0.83 19.44
C LEU A 156 -9.90 0.64 18.34
N GLU A 157 -10.34 -0.60 18.15
CA GLU A 157 -11.45 -0.95 17.26
C GLU A 157 -12.65 -1.37 18.09
N GLN A 158 -13.77 -0.67 17.90
CA GLN A 158 -15.06 -0.96 18.49
C GLN A 158 -16.06 -1.38 17.40
N ASP A 159 -17.27 -1.74 17.80
CA ASP A 159 -18.30 -2.18 16.85
C ASP A 159 -18.50 -1.21 15.68
N ARG A 160 -18.51 0.09 15.96
CA ARG A 160 -18.81 1.13 14.97
C ARG A 160 -17.76 2.23 14.86
N ALA A 161 -16.62 2.07 15.51
CA ALA A 161 -15.57 3.09 15.51
C ALA A 161 -14.19 2.46 15.51
N LEU A 162 -13.25 3.14 14.84
CA LEU A 162 -11.83 2.87 14.87
C LEU A 162 -11.10 4.14 15.27
N PHE A 163 -10.15 4.00 16.19
CA PHE A 163 -9.23 5.07 16.59
C PHE A 163 -7.80 4.55 16.52
N GLN A 164 -6.92 5.32 15.91
CA GLN A 164 -5.49 5.04 15.85
C GLN A 164 -4.72 6.31 16.21
N LEU A 165 -3.76 6.17 17.11
CA LEU A 165 -2.85 7.25 17.53
C LEU A 165 -1.42 6.73 17.47
N GLY A 166 -0.52 7.44 16.82
CA GLY A 166 0.88 7.05 16.68
C GLY A 166 1.85 8.17 16.98
N GLY A 167 2.95 7.82 17.65
CA GLY A 167 4.13 8.66 17.82
C GLY A 167 5.35 7.91 17.30
N TYR A 168 6.08 8.52 16.38
CA TYR A 168 7.22 7.92 15.69
C TYR A 168 8.42 8.85 15.80
N GLY A 169 9.62 8.31 15.85
CA GLY A 169 10.80 9.15 16.00
C GLY A 169 12.11 8.45 15.75
N GLY A 170 13.17 9.25 15.68
CA GLY A 170 14.51 8.79 15.38
C GLY A 170 14.69 8.50 13.88
N THR A 171 15.75 7.75 13.60
CA THR A 171 16.03 7.22 12.27
C THR A 171 15.24 5.94 12.08
N ASP A 172 14.66 5.73 10.92
CA ASP A 172 13.93 4.51 10.61
C ASP A 172 14.83 3.28 10.53
N LEU A 173 14.24 2.10 10.50
CA LEU A 173 14.98 0.83 10.51
C LEU A 173 15.96 0.70 9.33
N GLN A 174 15.80 1.48 8.28
CA GLN A 174 16.65 1.54 7.11
C GLN A 174 17.75 2.60 7.18
N GLY A 175 17.79 3.38 8.26
CA GLY A 175 18.76 4.44 8.46
C GLY A 175 18.42 5.75 7.77
N ASP A 176 17.17 5.92 7.36
CA ASP A 176 16.62 7.10 6.69
C ASP A 176 15.56 7.82 7.54
N ASN A 177 14.95 8.88 6.98
CA ASN A 177 13.86 9.68 7.57
C ASN A 177 14.12 10.12 9.03
N PRO A 178 15.23 10.79 9.36
CA PRO A 178 15.45 11.29 10.71
C PRO A 178 14.38 12.34 11.06
N GLY A 179 13.90 12.31 12.31
CA GLY A 179 12.90 13.25 12.79
C GLY A 179 11.77 12.60 13.55
N GLN A 180 10.67 13.32 13.71
CA GLN A 180 9.52 12.90 14.50
C GLN A 180 8.24 13.01 13.69
N THR A 181 7.30 12.08 13.92
CA THR A 181 5.96 12.10 13.34
C THR A 181 4.94 11.78 14.42
N TYR A 182 3.85 12.52 14.42
CA TYR A 182 2.64 12.22 15.18
C TYR A 182 1.49 12.04 14.21
N ALA A 183 0.68 11.00 14.41
CA ALA A 183 -0.42 10.70 13.52
C ALA A 183 -1.66 10.26 14.30
N ALA A 184 -2.82 10.59 13.76
CA ALA A 184 -4.12 10.15 14.24
C ALA A 184 -5.02 9.77 13.08
N ARG A 185 -5.81 8.71 13.24
CA ARG A 185 -6.88 8.30 12.33
C ARG A 185 -8.09 7.91 13.14
N ALA A 186 -9.26 8.34 12.71
CA ALA A 186 -10.53 7.94 13.27
C ALA A 186 -11.52 7.58 12.17
N ALA A 187 -12.30 6.53 12.38
CA ALA A 187 -13.32 6.14 11.43
C ALA A 187 -14.62 5.74 12.15
N TRP A 188 -15.73 6.05 11.49
CA TRP A 188 -17.07 5.64 11.88
C TRP A 188 -17.59 4.62 10.88
N THR A 189 -18.02 3.46 11.40
CA THR A 189 -18.49 2.31 10.62
C THR A 189 -19.89 1.93 11.05
N PRO A 190 -20.93 2.69 10.66
CA PRO A 190 -22.32 2.44 11.12
C PRO A 190 -22.88 1.10 10.63
N ARG A 191 -22.33 0.55 9.55
CA ARG A 191 -22.61 -0.79 9.02
C ARG A 191 -21.29 -1.54 8.89
N LYS A 192 -21.18 -2.69 9.54
CA LYS A 192 -19.96 -3.51 9.65
C LYS A 192 -20.30 -4.99 9.65
N ALA A 193 -21.16 -5.41 8.73
CA ALA A 193 -21.44 -6.82 8.50
C ALA A 193 -20.74 -7.31 7.24
N GLU A 194 -20.59 -8.63 7.11
CA GLU A 194 -20.09 -9.23 5.86
C GLU A 194 -21.00 -8.83 4.69
N GLY A 195 -20.40 -8.25 3.64
CA GLY A 195 -21.13 -7.77 2.48
C GLY A 195 -22.00 -6.52 2.74
N ASP A 196 -21.96 -5.90 3.89
CA ASP A 196 -22.64 -4.62 4.17
C ASP A 196 -21.78 -3.74 5.07
N VAL A 197 -20.96 -2.89 4.45
CA VAL A 197 -20.04 -1.99 5.15
C VAL A 197 -20.24 -0.56 4.68
N LEU A 198 -20.28 0.37 5.64
CA LEU A 198 -20.09 1.79 5.40
C LEU A 198 -19.04 2.29 6.38
N HIS A 199 -17.90 2.72 5.88
CA HIS A 199 -16.81 3.31 6.64
C HIS A 199 -16.58 4.74 6.16
N LEU A 200 -16.50 5.67 7.08
CA LEU A 200 -16.17 7.07 6.86
C LEU A 200 -15.09 7.46 7.84
N GLY A 201 -13.94 7.94 7.36
CA GLY A 201 -12.80 8.23 8.20
C GLY A 201 -12.10 9.55 7.87
N ILE A 202 -11.32 9.98 8.85
CA ILE A 202 -10.43 11.13 8.77
C ILE A 202 -9.08 10.74 9.36
N ALA A 203 -8.01 11.22 8.74
CA ALA A 203 -6.65 11.01 9.22
C ALA A 203 -5.85 12.31 9.15
N ALA A 204 -4.90 12.46 10.08
CA ALA A 204 -3.96 13.58 10.07
C ALA A 204 -2.60 13.13 10.60
N SER A 205 -1.53 13.74 10.10
CA SER A 205 -0.19 13.62 10.68
C SER A 205 0.55 14.95 10.65
N ARG A 206 1.51 15.07 11.56
CA ARG A 206 2.53 16.11 11.55
C ARG A 206 3.89 15.45 11.63
N GLU A 207 4.70 15.68 10.62
CA GLU A 207 6.10 15.27 10.53
C GLU A 207 6.99 16.49 10.73
N ASN A 208 8.01 16.34 11.58
CA ASN A 208 9.08 17.31 11.77
C ASN A 208 10.38 16.61 11.32
N PRO A 209 10.72 16.67 10.03
CA PRO A 209 11.93 16.04 9.52
C PRO A 209 13.16 16.74 10.09
N GLN A 210 14.27 16.02 10.17
CA GLN A 210 15.54 16.55 10.63
C GLN A 210 16.59 16.42 9.54
N GLY A 211 17.49 17.38 9.47
CA GLY A 211 18.68 17.27 8.64
C GLY A 211 19.60 16.15 9.13
N TRP A 212 20.50 15.73 8.29
CA TRP A 212 21.47 14.68 8.61
C TRP A 212 22.85 15.03 8.06
N THR A 213 23.87 14.38 8.62
CA THR A 213 25.26 14.58 8.20
C THR A 213 25.79 13.28 7.64
N ASP A 214 26.40 13.31 6.46
CA ASP A 214 26.99 12.13 5.84
C ASP A 214 28.32 11.74 6.51
N GLY A 215 28.84 10.56 6.13
CA GLY A 215 30.11 10.07 6.69
C GLY A 215 31.35 10.92 6.33
N ARG A 216 31.21 11.94 5.50
CA ARG A 216 32.24 12.93 5.13
C ARG A 216 32.06 14.26 5.84
N GLY A 217 31.02 14.40 6.68
CA GLY A 217 30.73 15.62 7.41
C GLY A 217 29.91 16.65 6.63
N VAL A 218 29.35 16.28 5.48
CA VAL A 218 28.46 17.15 4.71
C VAL A 218 27.08 17.15 5.37
N GLN A 219 26.56 18.34 5.67
CA GLN A 219 25.23 18.52 6.23
C GLN A 219 24.20 18.62 5.10
N PHE A 220 23.07 17.96 5.31
CA PHE A 220 21.89 18.00 4.46
C PHE A 220 20.72 18.54 5.25
N ASP A 221 20.04 19.53 4.70
CA ASP A 221 18.83 20.10 5.28
C ASP A 221 17.66 19.09 5.24
N PRO A 222 16.67 19.25 6.13
CA PRO A 222 15.44 18.50 6.03
C PRO A 222 14.80 18.72 4.67
N ASP A 223 14.44 17.65 3.97
CA ASP A 223 13.89 17.70 2.62
C ASP A 223 12.56 16.93 2.52
N ALA A 224 11.76 17.32 1.56
CA ALA A 224 10.59 16.58 1.11
C ALA A 224 10.54 16.62 -0.42
N ARG A 225 10.00 15.54 -1.00
CA ARG A 225 9.78 15.44 -2.44
C ARG A 225 8.54 14.62 -2.71
N LEU A 226 7.54 15.25 -3.34
CA LEU A 226 6.29 14.60 -3.71
C LEU A 226 6.30 14.26 -5.19
N ARG A 227 6.00 12.99 -5.53
CA ARG A 227 6.05 12.50 -6.91
C ARG A 227 5.22 11.24 -7.10
N ALA A 228 4.77 10.97 -8.33
CA ALA A 228 4.06 9.75 -8.68
C ALA A 228 4.62 9.09 -9.94
N ARG A 229 4.48 7.76 -10.02
CA ARG A 229 4.76 6.97 -11.22
C ARG A 229 3.56 7.02 -12.17
N PRO A 230 3.78 6.92 -13.48
CA PRO A 230 2.70 6.90 -14.47
C PRO A 230 2.10 5.48 -14.64
N GLY A 231 1.51 4.90 -13.59
CA GLY A 231 0.99 3.53 -13.63
C GLY A 231 1.98 2.53 -13.04
N ALA A 232 2.61 1.69 -13.86
CA ALA A 232 3.44 0.58 -13.42
C ALA A 232 4.56 0.95 -12.44
N GLY A 233 4.71 0.11 -11.43
CA GLY A 233 5.74 0.29 -10.40
C GLY A 233 7.17 -0.05 -10.85
N LEU A 234 7.37 -0.51 -12.07
CA LEU A 234 8.67 -0.90 -12.63
C LEU A 234 9.47 0.29 -13.18
N THR A 235 8.80 1.34 -13.68
CA THR A 235 9.50 2.51 -14.25
C THR A 235 9.99 3.47 -13.20
N ASP A 236 11.14 4.10 -13.46
CA ASP A 236 11.67 5.21 -12.66
C ASP A 236 11.27 6.60 -13.20
N VAL A 237 10.57 6.66 -14.31
CA VAL A 237 10.05 7.91 -14.86
C VAL A 237 9.02 8.54 -13.93
N ARG A 238 9.07 9.84 -13.76
CA ARG A 238 8.11 10.66 -13.01
C ARG A 238 7.63 11.77 -13.91
N LEU A 239 6.37 11.75 -14.28
CA LEU A 239 5.76 12.80 -15.10
C LEU A 239 5.36 14.01 -14.24
N VAL A 240 5.08 13.76 -12.96
CA VAL A 240 4.82 14.79 -11.94
C VAL A 240 5.78 14.60 -10.76
N ASP A 241 6.42 15.69 -10.34
CA ASP A 241 7.47 15.68 -9.31
C ASP A 241 7.72 17.11 -8.82
N SER A 242 7.53 17.39 -7.54
CA SER A 242 7.78 18.70 -6.94
C SER A 242 9.25 19.15 -7.00
N GLY A 243 10.17 18.21 -7.24
CA GLY A 243 11.58 18.42 -6.92
C GLY A 243 11.81 18.42 -5.40
N SER A 244 13.05 18.73 -5.00
CA SER A 244 13.40 18.94 -3.59
C SER A 244 12.75 20.23 -3.07
N LEU A 245 12.17 20.15 -1.88
CA LEU A 245 11.52 21.27 -1.19
C LEU A 245 12.34 21.80 0.00
N ALA A 246 13.59 21.34 0.14
CA ALA A 246 14.46 21.77 1.24
C ALA A 246 14.69 23.31 1.26
N PRO A 247 14.91 23.89 2.46
CA PRO A 247 14.78 23.29 3.79
C PRO A 247 13.32 23.21 4.25
N VAL A 248 12.95 22.09 4.89
CA VAL A 248 11.59 21.82 5.38
C VAL A 248 11.52 21.94 6.89
N GLY A 249 10.66 22.82 7.42
CA GLY A 249 10.40 22.93 8.84
C GLY A 249 9.46 21.86 9.36
N HIS A 250 8.31 21.67 8.69
CA HIS A 250 7.39 20.58 9.01
C HIS A 250 6.44 20.25 7.85
N ILE A 251 5.91 19.04 7.87
CA ILE A 251 4.92 18.55 6.91
C ILE A 251 3.65 18.18 7.67
N ARG A 252 2.51 18.69 7.25
CA ARG A 252 1.18 18.26 7.72
C ARG A 252 0.51 17.50 6.60
N ARG A 253 -0.06 16.33 6.93
CA ARG A 253 -0.89 15.58 6.00
C ARG A 253 -2.27 15.42 6.59
N THR A 254 -3.29 15.61 5.78
CA THR A 254 -4.69 15.38 6.15
C THR A 254 -5.36 14.53 5.09
N GLY A 255 -6.27 13.66 5.53
CA GLY A 255 -7.00 12.76 4.64
C GLY A 255 -8.45 12.58 5.07
N LEU A 256 -9.32 12.45 4.09
CA LEU A 256 -10.68 11.94 4.23
C LEU A 256 -10.76 10.63 3.49
N GLU A 257 -11.45 9.65 4.04
CA GLU A 257 -11.54 8.31 3.47
C GLU A 257 -12.95 7.75 3.57
N GLY A 258 -13.31 6.93 2.61
CA GLY A 258 -14.60 6.23 2.60
C GLY A 258 -14.52 4.87 1.94
N ILE A 259 -15.22 3.89 2.53
CA ILE A 259 -15.47 2.57 1.95
C ILE A 259 -16.97 2.29 2.05
N TRP A 260 -17.53 1.84 0.95
CA TRP A 260 -18.87 1.27 0.92
C TRP A 260 -18.82 -0.10 0.24
N ILE A 261 -19.41 -1.11 0.90
CA ILE A 261 -19.51 -2.47 0.38
C ILE A 261 -20.97 -2.89 0.47
N GLN A 262 -21.53 -3.36 -0.66
CA GLN A 262 -22.87 -3.92 -0.72
C GLN A 262 -22.83 -5.21 -1.55
N GLY A 263 -22.82 -6.35 -0.88
CA GLY A 263 -22.63 -7.63 -1.55
C GLY A 263 -21.34 -7.65 -2.38
N PRO A 264 -21.43 -7.96 -3.68
CA PRO A 264 -20.26 -8.06 -4.54
C PRO A 264 -19.71 -6.69 -5.03
N VAL A 265 -20.38 -5.58 -4.73
CA VAL A 265 -19.97 -4.25 -5.20
C VAL A 265 -19.30 -3.49 -4.06
N SER A 266 -18.20 -2.81 -4.37
CA SER A 266 -17.54 -1.91 -3.42
C SER A 266 -17.14 -0.58 -4.07
N LEU A 267 -17.18 0.49 -3.26
CA LEU A 267 -16.63 1.80 -3.57
C LEU A 267 -15.60 2.17 -2.52
N GLN A 268 -14.51 2.79 -2.95
CA GLN A 268 -13.49 3.34 -2.08
C GLN A 268 -13.05 4.71 -2.59
N ALA A 269 -12.93 5.67 -1.70
CA ALA A 269 -12.50 7.02 -2.05
C ALA A 269 -11.58 7.60 -0.99
N GLU A 270 -10.64 8.42 -1.41
CA GLU A 270 -9.81 9.24 -0.53
C GLU A 270 -9.56 10.62 -1.13
N LEU A 271 -9.44 11.60 -0.24
CA LEU A 271 -8.92 12.93 -0.52
C LEU A 271 -7.73 13.15 0.41
N LEU A 272 -6.61 13.58 -0.12
CA LEU A 272 -5.38 13.83 0.62
C LEU A 272 -4.84 15.23 0.33
N ARG A 273 -4.27 15.85 1.36
CA ARG A 273 -3.54 17.10 1.29
C ARG A 273 -2.22 16.98 2.07
N ALA A 274 -1.17 17.57 1.51
CA ALA A 274 0.08 17.84 2.19
C ALA A 274 0.34 19.35 2.22
N ASP A 275 0.53 19.91 3.41
CA ASP A 275 1.00 21.28 3.62
C ASP A 275 2.43 21.19 4.19
N ILE A 276 3.40 21.78 3.49
CA ILE A 276 4.82 21.75 3.80
C ILE A 276 5.28 23.17 4.13
N ALA A 277 5.56 23.41 5.39
CA ALA A 277 6.18 24.65 5.82
C ALA A 277 7.67 24.61 5.50
N ARG A 278 8.17 25.64 4.88
CA ARG A 278 9.57 25.77 4.47
C ARG A 278 10.26 26.84 5.29
N ASP A 279 11.52 26.56 5.65
CA ASP A 279 12.34 27.48 6.42
C ASP A 279 13.05 28.52 5.52
N ASP A 280 13.91 29.34 6.08
CA ASP A 280 14.72 30.36 5.40
C ASP A 280 13.93 31.37 4.56
N GLY A 281 12.67 31.64 4.95
CA GLY A 281 11.81 32.63 4.27
C GLY A 281 11.29 32.16 2.92
N LEU A 282 11.41 30.87 2.60
CA LEU A 282 10.82 30.28 1.39
C LEU A 282 9.30 30.19 1.54
N ALA A 283 8.59 30.29 0.41
CA ALA A 283 7.14 30.10 0.41
C ALA A 283 6.78 28.67 0.81
N ASP A 284 5.79 28.54 1.70
CA ASP A 284 5.18 27.25 2.01
C ASP A 284 4.65 26.59 0.74
N TYR A 285 4.54 25.27 0.77
CA TYR A 285 4.11 24.48 -0.38
C TYR A 285 2.94 23.57 -0.03
N ARG A 286 1.99 23.47 -0.94
CA ARG A 286 0.81 22.60 -0.82
C ARG A 286 0.67 21.67 -2.00
N ALA A 287 0.24 20.42 -1.71
CA ALA A 287 -0.17 19.44 -2.70
C ALA A 287 -1.52 18.84 -2.31
N ASP A 288 -2.36 18.61 -3.31
CA ASP A 288 -3.69 18.03 -3.15
C ASP A 288 -3.90 16.88 -4.14
N GLY A 289 -4.68 15.89 -3.72
CA GLY A 289 -5.08 14.82 -4.62
C GLY A 289 -6.15 13.93 -4.02
N GLY A 290 -6.74 13.11 -4.87
CA GLY A 290 -7.76 12.16 -4.43
C GLY A 290 -8.04 11.11 -5.48
N TYR A 291 -8.81 10.10 -5.08
CA TYR A 291 -9.32 9.10 -6.02
C TYR A 291 -10.72 8.61 -5.61
N LEU A 292 -11.43 8.10 -6.59
CA LEU A 292 -12.63 7.29 -6.43
C LEU A 292 -12.43 5.98 -7.21
N ALA A 293 -12.63 4.87 -6.52
CA ALA A 293 -12.54 3.52 -7.08
C ALA A 293 -13.85 2.76 -6.87
N ALA A 294 -14.23 1.98 -7.87
CA ALA A 294 -15.34 1.04 -7.81
C ALA A 294 -14.86 -0.34 -8.19
N SER A 295 -15.39 -1.38 -7.56
CA SER A 295 -15.16 -2.76 -7.97
C SER A 295 -16.43 -3.61 -7.89
N TRP A 296 -16.48 -4.65 -8.70
CA TRP A 296 -17.57 -5.60 -8.78
C TRP A 296 -17.02 -7.03 -8.93
N LEU A 297 -17.28 -7.86 -7.93
CA LEU A 297 -16.99 -9.30 -7.97
C LEU A 297 -18.08 -10.01 -8.77
N LEU A 298 -17.79 -10.35 -10.02
CA LEU A 298 -18.73 -10.99 -10.96
C LEU A 298 -19.21 -12.34 -10.46
N THR A 299 -18.43 -13.01 -9.65
CA THR A 299 -18.69 -14.33 -9.08
C THR A 299 -19.52 -14.31 -7.80
N GLY A 300 -19.85 -13.12 -7.28
CA GLY A 300 -20.81 -12.93 -6.20
C GLY A 300 -20.23 -12.83 -4.79
N GLU A 301 -18.91 -13.01 -4.60
CA GLU A 301 -18.25 -12.82 -3.32
C GLU A 301 -18.31 -11.34 -2.89
N SER A 302 -17.95 -11.09 -1.63
CA SER A 302 -17.79 -9.75 -1.08
C SER A 302 -16.34 -9.50 -0.64
N ARG A 303 -15.88 -8.27 -0.66
CA ARG A 303 -14.60 -7.90 -0.08
C ARG A 303 -14.68 -7.94 1.45
N PRO A 304 -13.78 -8.68 2.12
CA PRO A 304 -13.70 -8.63 3.57
C PRO A 304 -13.22 -7.25 4.06
N TYR A 305 -13.76 -6.82 5.18
CA TYR A 305 -13.39 -5.59 5.87
C TYR A 305 -13.00 -5.90 7.32
N SER A 306 -11.90 -5.32 7.78
CA SER A 306 -11.41 -5.47 9.15
C SER A 306 -10.48 -4.32 9.51
N ALA A 307 -10.58 -3.81 10.73
CA ALA A 307 -9.69 -2.78 11.28
C ALA A 307 -9.47 -1.58 10.34
N GLY A 308 -10.55 -1.11 9.71
CA GLY A 308 -10.49 0.03 8.79
C GLY A 308 -9.86 -0.25 7.44
N ASN A 309 -9.70 -1.52 7.02
CA ASN A 309 -9.08 -1.91 5.76
C ASN A 309 -9.90 -2.99 5.05
N VAL A 310 -9.69 -3.09 3.73
CA VAL A 310 -10.22 -4.17 2.89
C VAL A 310 -9.17 -5.25 2.64
N ALA A 311 -9.63 -6.47 2.39
CA ALA A 311 -8.80 -7.60 2.05
C ALA A 311 -9.21 -8.23 0.70
N ASN A 312 -8.43 -9.20 0.20
CA ASN A 312 -8.82 -9.98 -0.98
C ASN A 312 -10.08 -10.80 -0.69
N PRO A 313 -11.00 -10.92 -1.68
CA PRO A 313 -12.11 -11.84 -1.57
C PRO A 313 -11.61 -13.28 -1.44
N LYS A 314 -12.36 -14.11 -0.74
CA LYS A 314 -12.10 -15.55 -0.68
C LYS A 314 -12.91 -16.22 -1.78
N PRO A 315 -12.28 -16.88 -2.78
CA PRO A 315 -13.01 -17.59 -3.82
C PRO A 315 -13.98 -18.61 -3.22
N ALA A 316 -15.24 -18.53 -3.63
CA ALA A 316 -16.28 -19.48 -3.21
C ALA A 316 -16.37 -20.70 -4.11
N ASN A 317 -15.80 -20.62 -5.31
CA ASN A 317 -15.89 -21.64 -6.37
C ASN A 317 -14.51 -22.15 -6.77
N GLY A 318 -14.45 -23.37 -7.32
CA GLY A 318 -13.20 -24.00 -7.75
C GLY A 318 -12.50 -23.31 -8.94
N TYR A 319 -13.20 -22.43 -9.67
CA TYR A 319 -12.61 -21.61 -10.74
C TYR A 319 -12.11 -20.24 -10.23
N GLY A 320 -12.25 -19.96 -8.94
CA GLY A 320 -11.79 -18.70 -8.34
C GLY A 320 -12.84 -17.59 -8.33
N ALA A 321 -12.43 -16.42 -7.87
CA ALA A 321 -13.26 -15.19 -7.87
C ALA A 321 -12.75 -14.22 -8.95
N VAL A 322 -13.67 -13.57 -9.66
CA VAL A 322 -13.38 -12.60 -10.74
C VAL A 322 -13.93 -11.24 -10.37
N GLU A 323 -13.08 -10.23 -10.44
CA GLU A 323 -13.41 -8.84 -10.12
C GLU A 323 -13.10 -7.93 -11.30
N LEU A 324 -14.01 -7.03 -11.63
CA LEU A 324 -13.76 -5.86 -12.48
C LEU A 324 -13.70 -4.61 -11.61
N ALA A 325 -12.81 -3.69 -11.97
CA ALA A 325 -12.63 -2.46 -11.21
C ALA A 325 -12.34 -1.26 -12.12
N ALA A 326 -12.68 -0.07 -11.64
CA ALA A 326 -12.32 1.19 -12.27
C ALA A 326 -11.93 2.20 -11.20
N ARG A 327 -10.90 3.02 -11.47
CA ARG A 327 -10.45 4.11 -10.60
C ARG A 327 -10.21 5.37 -11.42
N TYR A 328 -10.69 6.50 -10.92
CA TYR A 328 -10.25 7.82 -11.34
C TYR A 328 -9.42 8.45 -10.23
N SER A 329 -8.25 8.98 -10.58
CA SER A 329 -7.34 9.60 -9.64
C SER A 329 -6.83 10.95 -10.14
N THR A 330 -6.58 11.87 -9.21
CA THR A 330 -6.03 13.21 -9.50
C THR A 330 -4.93 13.55 -8.50
N LEU A 331 -3.91 14.28 -8.97
CA LEU A 331 -2.83 14.81 -8.16
C LEU A 331 -2.41 16.18 -8.70
N ASP A 332 -2.36 17.17 -7.83
CA ASP A 332 -1.84 18.52 -8.13
C ASP A 332 -0.61 18.78 -7.26
N LEU A 333 0.53 18.97 -7.92
CA LEU A 333 1.83 19.30 -7.32
C LEU A 333 2.32 20.70 -7.73
N ASP A 334 1.46 21.51 -8.37
CA ASP A 334 1.78 22.91 -8.68
C ASP A 334 1.34 23.80 -7.52
N ASP A 335 2.27 24.54 -6.93
CA ASP A 335 1.95 25.56 -5.93
C ASP A 335 2.99 26.68 -5.91
N GLY A 336 2.54 27.93 -6.11
CA GLY A 336 3.39 29.12 -6.14
C GLY A 336 4.56 28.97 -7.13
N PRO A 337 5.82 29.01 -6.65
CA PRO A 337 6.99 28.88 -7.51
C PRO A 337 7.34 27.43 -7.90
N VAL A 338 6.66 26.43 -7.33
CA VAL A 338 6.93 25.02 -7.58
C VAL A 338 6.05 24.51 -8.72
N SER A 339 6.64 24.11 -9.82
CA SER A 339 5.98 23.49 -10.98
C SER A 339 6.14 21.96 -10.90
N GLY A 340 5.48 21.32 -9.94
CA GLY A 340 5.53 19.87 -9.75
C GLY A 340 4.70 19.09 -10.78
N GLY A 341 3.75 19.78 -11.40
CA GLY A 341 2.84 19.26 -12.41
C GLY A 341 1.54 18.71 -11.86
N ARG A 342 0.61 18.49 -12.76
CA ARG A 342 -0.73 17.93 -12.49
C ARG A 342 -0.93 16.64 -13.24
N GLN A 343 -1.53 15.66 -12.57
CA GLN A 343 -1.83 14.36 -13.17
C GLN A 343 -3.28 13.97 -12.87
N HIS A 344 -3.92 13.38 -13.87
CA HIS A 344 -5.14 12.61 -13.65
C HIS A 344 -5.10 11.35 -14.51
N ASP A 345 -5.67 10.28 -13.98
CA ASP A 345 -5.68 9.00 -14.67
C ASP A 345 -6.97 8.22 -14.43
N TRP A 346 -7.32 7.42 -15.45
CA TRP A 346 -8.28 6.34 -15.36
C TRP A 346 -7.52 5.03 -15.34
N THR A 347 -7.83 4.16 -14.39
CA THR A 347 -7.34 2.79 -14.34
C THR A 347 -8.54 1.84 -14.39
N PHE A 348 -8.57 0.95 -15.37
CA PHE A 348 -9.52 -0.15 -15.47
C PHE A 348 -8.80 -1.44 -15.14
N GLY A 349 -9.34 -2.23 -14.20
CA GLY A 349 -8.73 -3.44 -13.68
C GLY A 349 -9.61 -4.67 -13.87
N ALA A 350 -8.96 -5.80 -14.11
CA ALA A 350 -9.56 -7.13 -14.02
C ALA A 350 -8.67 -7.99 -13.13
N ASN A 351 -9.25 -8.59 -12.09
CA ASN A 351 -8.55 -9.43 -11.13
C ASN A 351 -9.17 -10.82 -11.14
N TRP A 352 -8.31 -11.83 -11.15
CA TRP A 352 -8.71 -13.21 -10.99
C TRP A 352 -8.01 -13.82 -9.78
N TYR A 353 -8.76 -14.04 -8.72
CA TYR A 353 -8.33 -14.70 -7.49
C TYR A 353 -8.51 -16.20 -7.66
N LEU A 354 -7.49 -16.87 -8.21
CA LEU A 354 -7.51 -18.31 -8.50
C LEU A 354 -7.68 -19.15 -7.22
N THR A 355 -6.98 -18.72 -6.18
CA THR A 355 -7.03 -19.31 -4.84
C THR A 355 -6.89 -18.20 -3.81
N PRO A 356 -7.01 -18.46 -2.49
CA PRO A 356 -6.67 -17.47 -1.46
C PRO A 356 -5.20 -16.98 -1.51
N TYR A 357 -4.35 -17.62 -2.30
CA TYR A 357 -2.91 -17.39 -2.35
C TYR A 357 -2.40 -16.91 -3.71
N VAL A 358 -3.17 -17.12 -4.78
CA VAL A 358 -2.76 -16.86 -6.17
C VAL A 358 -3.73 -15.89 -6.82
N LYS A 359 -3.20 -14.78 -7.32
CA LYS A 359 -3.98 -13.73 -7.99
C LYS A 359 -3.30 -13.34 -9.31
N LEU A 360 -4.10 -13.22 -10.37
CA LEU A 360 -3.72 -12.60 -11.63
C LEU A 360 -4.43 -11.24 -11.71
N GLN A 361 -3.73 -10.21 -12.20
CA GLN A 361 -4.29 -8.89 -12.40
C GLN A 361 -3.93 -8.36 -13.79
N ALA A 362 -4.85 -7.63 -14.39
CA ALA A 362 -4.60 -6.85 -15.59
C ALA A 362 -5.15 -5.45 -15.38
N ASN A 363 -4.39 -4.42 -15.74
CA ASN A 363 -4.82 -3.04 -15.71
C ASN A 363 -4.64 -2.41 -17.10
N TYR A 364 -5.57 -1.53 -17.46
CA TYR A 364 -5.38 -0.53 -18.50
C TYR A 364 -5.40 0.84 -17.83
N VAL A 365 -4.32 1.60 -18.00
CA VAL A 365 -4.18 2.94 -17.42
C VAL A 365 -4.14 3.96 -18.54
N ARG A 366 -5.01 4.95 -18.47
CA ARG A 366 -5.00 6.12 -19.34
C ARG A 366 -4.67 7.36 -18.53
N LEU A 367 -3.49 7.90 -18.75
CA LEU A 367 -2.95 8.98 -17.95
C LEU A 367 -2.82 10.28 -18.74
N ASN A 368 -3.00 11.40 -18.06
CA ASN A 368 -2.71 12.73 -18.57
C ASN A 368 -1.94 13.49 -17.49
N ALA A 369 -0.71 13.87 -17.80
CA ALA A 369 0.13 14.66 -16.94
C ALA A 369 0.60 15.94 -17.66
N THR A 370 0.55 17.06 -16.96
CA THR A 370 1.06 18.34 -17.45
C THR A 370 2.06 18.88 -16.44
N ARG A 371 3.30 19.16 -16.88
CA ARG A 371 4.33 19.79 -16.08
C ARG A 371 5.13 20.75 -16.94
N ASP A 372 5.46 21.94 -16.42
CA ASP A 372 6.19 22.99 -17.13
C ASP A 372 5.59 23.33 -18.51
N GLY A 373 4.26 23.30 -18.61
CA GLY A 373 3.52 23.55 -19.86
C GLY A 373 3.54 22.39 -20.87
N VAL A 374 4.25 21.30 -20.58
CA VAL A 374 4.30 20.11 -21.43
C VAL A 374 3.25 19.10 -20.97
N THR A 375 2.38 18.70 -21.87
CA THR A 375 1.37 17.65 -21.59
C THR A 375 1.81 16.33 -22.22
N THR A 376 1.87 15.29 -21.39
CA THR A 376 2.17 13.90 -21.78
C THR A 376 0.96 13.02 -21.49
N ARG A 377 0.59 12.16 -22.44
CA ARG A 377 -0.63 11.31 -22.35
C ARG A 377 -0.28 9.86 -22.67
N PRO A 378 0.41 9.14 -21.79
CA PRO A 378 0.66 7.73 -21.99
C PRO A 378 -0.58 6.91 -21.69
N ASP A 379 -0.73 5.81 -22.43
CA ASP A 379 -1.55 4.68 -22.06
C ASP A 379 -0.63 3.53 -21.62
N ALA A 380 -1.04 2.73 -20.64
CA ALA A 380 -0.33 1.52 -20.21
C ALA A 380 -1.25 0.32 -20.17
N VAL A 381 -0.76 -0.82 -20.65
CA VAL A 381 -1.35 -2.14 -20.41
C VAL A 381 -0.41 -2.87 -19.46
N GLU A 382 -0.96 -3.33 -18.35
CA GLU A 382 -0.17 -3.95 -17.28
C GLU A 382 -0.76 -5.31 -16.91
N VAL A 383 0.10 -6.27 -16.62
CA VAL A 383 -0.32 -7.58 -16.09
C VAL A 383 0.57 -7.97 -14.92
N ARG A 384 -0.02 -8.63 -13.92
CA ARG A 384 0.66 -9.14 -12.74
C ARG A 384 0.27 -10.58 -12.46
N ALA A 385 1.26 -11.41 -12.17
CA ALA A 385 1.06 -12.69 -11.51
C ALA A 385 1.58 -12.57 -10.07
N GLN A 386 0.73 -12.89 -9.09
CA GLN A 386 1.04 -12.72 -7.68
C GLN A 386 0.75 -14.01 -6.90
N VAL A 387 1.71 -14.39 -6.04
CA VAL A 387 1.57 -15.43 -5.03
C VAL A 387 1.82 -14.81 -3.66
N HIS A 388 0.90 -15.02 -2.72
CA HIS A 388 1.02 -14.50 -1.36
C HIS A 388 0.48 -15.48 -0.32
N PHE A 389 0.99 -15.41 0.88
CA PHE A 389 0.58 -16.26 2.01
C PHE A 389 0.92 -15.66 3.36
#